data_06dfabce5f7d43d7128718250959b586
#
_entry.id   06dfabce5f7d43d7128718250959b586
#
_cell.length_a   1.000
_cell.length_b   1.000
_cell.length_c   1.000
_cell.angle_alpha   90.00
_cell.angle_beta   90.00
_cell.angle_gamma   90.00
#
_symmetry.space_group_name_H-M   'P 1'
#
loop_
_entity.id
_entity.type
_entity.pdbx_description
1 polymer ?
#
loop_
_entity_poly.entity_id
_entity_poly.type
_entity_poly.pdbx_seq_one_letter_code
_entity_poly.pdbx_strand_id
1 'polypeptide(L)'
;AQVQEARVLDLCDETGLCVWSEAIGWQHTAEHLADRRFLDAQAEHIGEMIEAAFNRPSVIIWGLLNESHSHDPAARPAYQELLGRIRKLDATRPVTYACNHPFDDKCLDLVDIVSLNLYPGWYHESIATIPDFLDKAVSQQDLAGHALKPIIISEIGAEAIYGWRDWNEDRWTEQYQARMLDAVIRHLFVDRHRVCGLALWL
;
A
#
# COMPACT_ATOMS: atom_id res chain seq x y z
N ALA A 1 6.34 1.01 -2.04
CA ALA A 1 7.69 0.53 -1.80
C ALA A 1 8.31 0.05 -3.10
N GLN A 2 9.59 -0.27 -3.12
CA GLN A 2 10.32 -0.81 -4.27
C GLN A 2 11.32 -1.84 -3.78
N VAL A 3 11.86 -2.63 -4.71
CA VAL A 3 12.97 -3.56 -4.40
C VAL A 3 14.14 -2.76 -3.81
N GLN A 4 14.63 -3.19 -2.67
CA GLN A 4 15.71 -2.52 -1.95
C GLN A 4 17.07 -3.15 -2.30
N GLU A 5 18.13 -2.33 -2.29
CA GLU A 5 19.49 -2.84 -2.41
C GLU A 5 19.83 -3.81 -1.28
N ALA A 6 20.69 -4.79 -1.58
CA ALA A 6 21.12 -5.80 -0.60
C ALA A 6 21.64 -5.18 0.70
N ARG A 7 22.41 -4.07 0.62
CA ARG A 7 22.96 -3.38 1.80
C ARG A 7 21.87 -2.76 2.69
N VAL A 8 20.77 -2.28 2.10
CA VAL A 8 19.62 -1.78 2.87
C VAL A 8 18.96 -2.93 3.59
N LEU A 9 18.78 -4.08 2.91
CA LEU A 9 18.23 -5.28 3.53
C LEU A 9 19.14 -5.82 4.65
N ASP A 10 20.47 -5.79 4.49
CA ASP A 10 21.43 -6.13 5.56
C ASP A 10 21.17 -5.28 6.81
N LEU A 11 21.03 -3.95 6.66
CA LEU A 11 20.72 -3.06 7.78
C LEU A 11 19.36 -3.33 8.40
N CYS A 12 18.35 -3.63 7.57
CA CYS A 12 17.02 -3.99 8.09
C CYS A 12 17.07 -5.30 8.89
N ASP A 13 17.80 -6.31 8.40
CA ASP A 13 18.01 -7.57 9.10
C ASP A 13 18.72 -7.37 10.45
N GLU A 14 19.76 -6.53 10.48
CA GLU A 14 20.54 -6.23 11.69
C GLU A 14 19.74 -5.42 12.74
N THR A 15 18.90 -4.48 12.26
CA THR A 15 18.16 -3.56 13.14
C THR A 15 16.75 -4.04 13.48
N GLY A 16 16.27 -5.12 12.86
CA GLY A 16 14.92 -5.64 13.04
C GLY A 16 13.83 -4.79 12.38
N LEU A 17 14.16 -4.03 11.33
CA LEU A 17 13.17 -3.29 10.56
C LEU A 17 12.46 -4.21 9.59
N CYS A 18 11.11 -4.23 9.65
CA CYS A 18 10.29 -4.98 8.72
C CYS A 18 10.22 -4.30 7.35
N VAL A 19 10.32 -5.10 6.29
CA VAL A 19 10.30 -4.64 4.91
C VAL A 19 9.12 -5.25 4.15
N TRP A 20 8.33 -4.41 3.51
CA TRP A 20 7.48 -4.80 2.40
C TRP A 20 8.30 -4.60 1.13
N SER A 21 8.70 -5.69 0.48
CA SER A 21 9.40 -5.64 -0.81
C SER A 21 8.39 -5.75 -1.94
N GLU A 22 8.43 -4.81 -2.86
CA GLU A 22 7.42 -4.64 -3.90
C GLU A 22 8.04 -4.61 -5.29
N ALA A 23 7.42 -5.35 -6.22
CA ALA A 23 7.79 -5.30 -7.62
C ALA A 23 7.49 -3.92 -8.22
N ILE A 24 8.38 -3.44 -9.08
CA ILE A 24 8.27 -2.13 -9.72
C ILE A 24 6.99 -2.05 -10.54
N GLY A 25 6.20 -0.99 -10.35
CA GLY A 25 5.01 -0.72 -11.14
C GLY A 25 4.09 0.28 -10.45
N TRP A 26 3.74 1.35 -11.17
CA TRP A 26 2.86 2.41 -10.66
C TRP A 26 1.91 2.90 -11.74
N GLN A 27 0.62 2.98 -11.40
CA GLN A 27 -0.46 3.52 -12.25
C GLN A 27 -0.55 2.89 -13.64
N HIS A 28 -0.27 1.57 -13.76
CA HIS A 28 -0.44 0.87 -15.02
C HIS A 28 -1.92 0.73 -15.37
N THR A 29 -2.26 1.10 -16.61
CA THR A 29 -3.62 0.99 -17.14
C THR A 29 -3.98 -0.45 -17.46
N ALA A 30 -5.28 -0.73 -17.68
CA ALA A 30 -5.74 -2.04 -18.11
C ALA A 30 -5.09 -2.49 -19.43
N GLU A 31 -4.77 -1.54 -20.34
CA GLU A 31 -4.06 -1.84 -21.59
C GLU A 31 -2.63 -2.33 -21.33
N HIS A 32 -1.89 -1.68 -20.43
CA HIS A 32 -0.56 -2.14 -20.02
C HIS A 32 -0.65 -3.53 -19.39
N LEU A 33 -1.64 -3.75 -18.54
CA LEU A 33 -1.87 -5.03 -17.85
C LEU A 33 -2.37 -6.14 -18.80
N ALA A 34 -2.82 -5.80 -20.01
CA ALA A 34 -3.14 -6.76 -21.07
C ALA A 34 -1.95 -7.05 -22.02
N ASP A 35 -0.87 -6.26 -22.00
CA ASP A 35 0.30 -6.47 -22.85
C ASP A 35 1.14 -7.63 -22.31
N ARG A 36 1.27 -8.71 -23.11
CA ARG A 36 2.04 -9.89 -22.74
C ARG A 36 3.51 -9.58 -22.43
N ARG A 37 4.13 -8.63 -23.14
CA ARG A 37 5.52 -8.23 -22.92
C ARG A 37 5.68 -7.56 -21.56
N PHE A 38 4.70 -6.76 -21.14
CA PHE A 38 4.68 -6.17 -19.81
C PHE A 38 4.56 -7.25 -18.72
N LEU A 39 3.64 -8.20 -18.90
CA LEU A 39 3.45 -9.29 -17.93
C LEU A 39 4.68 -10.20 -17.84
N ASP A 40 5.34 -10.49 -18.96
CA ASP A 40 6.57 -11.29 -18.97
C ASP A 40 7.70 -10.57 -18.24
N ALA A 41 7.89 -9.27 -18.48
CA ALA A 41 8.89 -8.46 -17.78
C ALA A 41 8.60 -8.36 -16.27
N GLN A 42 7.32 -8.17 -15.88
CA GLN A 42 6.93 -8.20 -14.48
C GLN A 42 7.17 -9.55 -13.81
N ALA A 43 6.87 -10.65 -14.51
CA ALA A 43 7.10 -12.00 -14.01
C ALA A 43 8.60 -12.29 -13.80
N GLU A 44 9.46 -11.81 -14.70
CA GLU A 44 10.92 -11.87 -14.57
C GLU A 44 11.39 -11.07 -13.37
N HIS A 45 11.00 -9.80 -13.28
CA HIS A 45 11.35 -8.91 -12.16
C HIS A 45 10.89 -9.46 -10.79
N ILE A 46 9.69 -10.03 -10.71
CA ILE A 46 9.20 -10.72 -9.49
C ILE A 46 10.14 -11.88 -9.14
N GLY A 47 10.61 -12.64 -10.14
CA GLY A 47 11.55 -13.74 -9.93
C GLY A 47 12.86 -13.26 -9.32
N GLU A 48 13.47 -12.21 -9.90
CA GLU A 48 14.71 -11.60 -9.42
C GLU A 48 14.55 -11.01 -8.00
N MET A 49 13.45 -10.29 -7.74
CA MET A 49 13.14 -9.71 -6.44
C MET A 49 13.09 -10.79 -5.35
N ILE A 50 12.36 -11.87 -5.59
CA ILE A 50 12.19 -12.95 -4.61
C ILE A 50 13.50 -13.71 -4.44
N GLU A 51 14.22 -14.05 -5.52
CA GLU A 51 15.50 -14.73 -5.46
C GLU A 51 16.52 -13.93 -4.63
N ALA A 52 16.60 -12.62 -4.85
CA ALA A 52 17.52 -11.74 -4.13
C ALA A 52 17.20 -11.60 -2.65
N ALA A 53 15.92 -11.69 -2.26
CA ALA A 53 15.47 -11.38 -0.91
C ALA A 53 14.80 -12.56 -0.16
N PHE A 54 14.78 -13.75 -0.72
CA PHE A 54 14.12 -14.92 -0.13
C PHE A 54 14.60 -15.24 1.30
N ASN A 55 15.91 -15.18 1.53
CA ASN A 55 16.53 -15.48 2.82
C ASN A 55 16.70 -14.24 3.73
N ARG A 56 15.99 -13.15 3.46
CA ARG A 56 16.03 -11.94 4.27
C ARG A 56 14.93 -11.98 5.34
N PRO A 57 15.24 -12.11 6.62
CA PRO A 57 14.24 -12.17 7.69
C PRO A 57 13.48 -10.85 7.86
N SER A 58 14.06 -9.72 7.47
CA SER A 58 13.40 -8.42 7.46
C SER A 58 12.26 -8.34 6.45
N VAL A 59 12.34 -9.05 5.32
CA VAL A 59 11.28 -9.04 4.31
C VAL A 59 10.12 -9.91 4.78
N ILE A 60 9.01 -9.28 5.15
CA ILE A 60 7.84 -9.94 5.74
C ILE A 60 6.62 -9.95 4.82
N ILE A 61 6.58 -9.13 3.78
CA ILE A 61 5.47 -8.99 2.82
C ILE A 61 6.05 -8.85 1.41
N TRP A 62 5.44 -9.56 0.46
CA TRP A 62 5.65 -9.33 -0.97
C TRP A 62 4.57 -8.43 -1.53
N GLY A 63 4.98 -7.35 -2.19
CA GLY A 63 4.11 -6.43 -2.90
C GLY A 63 4.15 -6.63 -4.41
N LEU A 64 3.04 -6.32 -5.07
CA LEU A 64 2.94 -6.32 -6.51
C LEU A 64 2.98 -4.86 -7.01
N LEU A 65 2.02 -4.44 -7.77
CA LEU A 65 1.90 -3.13 -8.40
C LEU A 65 1.37 -2.07 -7.42
N ASN A 66 1.80 -0.82 -7.56
CA ASN A 66 1.25 0.30 -6.82
C ASN A 66 0.21 1.05 -7.67
N GLU A 67 -0.99 1.28 -7.12
CA GLU A 67 -2.04 2.13 -7.70
C GLU A 67 -2.35 1.86 -9.18
N SER A 68 -2.13 0.65 -9.64
CA SER A 68 -2.46 0.24 -11.00
C SER A 68 -3.95 -0.10 -11.09
N HIS A 69 -4.52 -0.09 -12.29
CA HIS A 69 -5.97 -0.12 -12.53
C HIS A 69 -6.68 -1.41 -12.03
N SER A 70 -6.52 -1.75 -10.77
CA SER A 70 -7.17 -2.90 -10.12
C SER A 70 -8.70 -2.78 -10.00
N HIS A 71 -9.24 -1.58 -10.18
CA HIS A 71 -10.68 -1.31 -10.26
C HIS A 71 -11.29 -1.70 -11.61
N ASP A 72 -10.47 -1.84 -12.67
CA ASP A 72 -10.93 -2.29 -13.98
C ASP A 72 -10.99 -3.83 -14.01
N PRO A 73 -12.16 -4.43 -14.31
CA PRO A 73 -12.28 -5.89 -14.43
C PRO A 73 -11.32 -6.50 -15.46
N ALA A 74 -10.91 -5.76 -16.49
CA ALA A 74 -9.97 -6.22 -17.51
C ALA A 74 -8.55 -6.44 -16.98
N ALA A 75 -8.19 -5.78 -15.87
CA ALA A 75 -6.89 -5.94 -15.21
C ALA A 75 -6.78 -7.24 -14.39
N ARG A 76 -7.92 -7.82 -13.96
CA ARG A 76 -7.95 -8.95 -13.04
C ARG A 76 -7.12 -10.17 -13.49
N PRO A 77 -7.12 -10.60 -14.77
CA PRO A 77 -6.27 -11.72 -15.21
C PRO A 77 -4.78 -11.48 -14.95
N ALA A 78 -4.30 -10.24 -15.13
CA ALA A 78 -2.90 -9.87 -14.86
C ALA A 78 -2.57 -10.00 -13.37
N TYR A 79 -3.44 -9.48 -12.49
CA TYR A 79 -3.28 -9.63 -11.04
C TYR A 79 -3.28 -11.09 -10.61
N GLN A 80 -4.17 -11.93 -11.16
CA GLN A 80 -4.19 -13.37 -10.88
C GLN A 80 -2.89 -14.06 -11.29
N GLU A 81 -2.38 -13.74 -12.48
CA GLU A 81 -1.14 -14.32 -13.00
C GLU A 81 0.07 -13.92 -12.15
N LEU A 82 0.25 -12.61 -11.91
CA LEU A 82 1.42 -12.08 -11.21
C LEU A 82 1.43 -12.44 -9.72
N LEU A 83 0.29 -12.34 -9.03
CA LEU A 83 0.16 -12.81 -7.64
C LEU A 83 0.37 -14.32 -7.53
N GLY A 84 -0.16 -15.07 -8.50
CA GLY A 84 0.09 -16.51 -8.61
C GLY A 84 1.57 -16.83 -8.82
N ARG A 85 2.31 -15.98 -9.54
CA ARG A 85 3.77 -16.12 -9.73
C ARG A 85 4.51 -15.92 -8.40
N ILE A 86 4.17 -14.88 -7.64
CA ILE A 86 4.77 -14.65 -6.31
C ILE A 86 4.56 -15.88 -5.41
N ARG A 87 3.32 -16.37 -5.29
CA ARG A 87 2.99 -17.52 -4.43
C ARG A 87 3.66 -18.83 -4.85
N LYS A 88 3.96 -19.00 -6.14
CA LYS A 88 4.72 -20.17 -6.62
C LYS A 88 6.20 -20.12 -6.21
N LEU A 89 6.76 -18.90 -6.10
CA LEU A 89 8.15 -18.69 -5.73
C LEU A 89 8.35 -18.67 -4.21
N ASP A 90 7.40 -18.07 -3.48
CA ASP A 90 7.37 -18.08 -2.03
C ASP A 90 5.91 -18.15 -1.52
N ALA A 91 5.58 -19.26 -0.89
CA ALA A 91 4.29 -19.49 -0.25
C ALA A 91 4.32 -19.21 1.28
N THR A 92 5.43 -18.70 1.81
CA THR A 92 5.61 -18.50 3.26
C THR A 92 5.24 -17.10 3.73
N ARG A 93 5.36 -16.12 2.84
CA ARG A 93 5.05 -14.71 3.13
C ARG A 93 3.72 -14.29 2.51
N PRO A 94 2.96 -13.42 3.18
CA PRO A 94 1.75 -12.86 2.61
C PRO A 94 2.04 -11.97 1.41
N VAL A 95 1.08 -11.91 0.50
CA VAL A 95 1.14 -11.07 -0.70
C VAL A 95 0.06 -9.99 -0.68
N THR A 96 0.40 -8.82 -1.22
CA THR A 96 -0.48 -7.66 -1.33
C THR A 96 -0.13 -6.79 -2.52
N TYR A 97 -0.89 -5.74 -2.73
CA TYR A 97 -0.56 -4.57 -3.57
C TYR A 97 -1.19 -3.33 -2.96
N ALA A 98 -0.64 -2.16 -3.23
CA ALA A 98 -1.17 -0.89 -2.74
C ALA A 98 -2.30 -0.39 -3.66
N CYS A 99 -3.50 -0.24 -3.12
CA CYS A 99 -4.72 0.11 -3.83
C CYS A 99 -5.18 1.53 -3.46
N ASN A 100 -5.42 2.39 -4.46
CA ASN A 100 -6.02 3.72 -4.30
C ASN A 100 -7.52 3.76 -4.64
N HIS A 101 -8.16 2.59 -4.85
CA HIS A 101 -9.58 2.43 -5.16
C HIS A 101 -10.34 1.66 -4.06
N PRO A 102 -10.44 2.22 -2.83
CA PRO A 102 -10.98 1.49 -1.68
C PRO A 102 -12.44 1.08 -1.83
N PHE A 103 -13.19 1.72 -2.76
CA PHE A 103 -14.64 1.53 -2.88
C PHE A 103 -15.08 0.65 -4.06
N ASP A 104 -14.23 0.42 -5.05
CA ASP A 104 -14.60 -0.25 -6.30
C ASP A 104 -13.56 -1.20 -6.88
N ASP A 105 -12.50 -1.51 -6.12
CA ASP A 105 -11.46 -2.47 -6.50
C ASP A 105 -12.05 -3.85 -6.85
N LYS A 106 -11.42 -4.54 -7.80
CA LYS A 106 -11.86 -5.85 -8.32
C LYS A 106 -10.87 -6.99 -8.06
N CYS A 107 -9.77 -6.71 -7.34
CA CYS A 107 -8.66 -7.66 -7.18
C CYS A 107 -8.24 -7.87 -5.71
N LEU A 108 -8.77 -7.10 -4.75
CA LEU A 108 -8.43 -7.25 -3.33
C LEU A 108 -8.82 -8.60 -2.71
N ASP A 109 -9.71 -9.35 -3.35
CA ASP A 109 -10.00 -10.73 -2.96
C ASP A 109 -8.82 -11.68 -3.23
N LEU A 110 -7.91 -11.32 -4.15
CA LEU A 110 -6.76 -12.13 -4.56
C LEU A 110 -5.57 -12.06 -3.61
N VAL A 111 -5.52 -11.09 -2.70
CA VAL A 111 -4.41 -10.85 -1.78
C VAL A 111 -4.67 -11.38 -0.38
N ASP A 112 -3.61 -11.50 0.43
CA ASP A 112 -3.71 -11.95 1.83
C ASP A 112 -3.94 -10.77 2.78
N ILE A 113 -3.42 -9.59 2.43
CA ILE A 113 -3.54 -8.34 3.18
C ILE A 113 -4.20 -7.31 2.25
N VAL A 114 -5.22 -6.61 2.73
CA VAL A 114 -5.78 -5.44 2.05
C VAL A 114 -4.91 -4.24 2.37
N SER A 115 -4.35 -3.61 1.34
CA SER A 115 -3.47 -2.44 1.52
C SER A 115 -4.01 -1.25 0.74
N LEU A 116 -4.24 -0.14 1.44
CA LEU A 116 -4.94 1.02 0.90
C LEU A 116 -4.07 2.28 0.95
N ASN A 117 -3.92 2.95 -0.20
CA ASN A 117 -3.34 4.29 -0.31
C ASN A 117 -4.47 5.31 -0.21
N LEU A 118 -4.49 6.08 0.87
CA LEU A 118 -5.59 6.99 1.18
C LEU A 118 -5.06 8.37 1.57
N TYR A 119 -5.62 9.42 0.99
CA TYR A 119 -5.17 10.79 1.25
C TYR A 119 -6.33 11.75 1.59
N PRO A 120 -7.28 11.36 2.51
CA PRO A 120 -8.28 12.32 2.98
C PRO A 120 -7.61 13.46 3.73
N GLY A 121 -8.08 14.68 3.51
CA GLY A 121 -7.47 15.87 4.10
C GLY A 121 -6.27 16.42 3.33
N TRP A 122 -5.68 15.66 2.39
CA TRP A 122 -4.59 16.16 1.55
C TRP A 122 -5.05 16.46 0.13
N TYR A 123 -5.45 15.47 -0.65
CA TYR A 123 -5.96 15.71 -2.00
C TYR A 123 -7.42 16.11 -2.02
N HIS A 124 -8.20 15.57 -1.11
CA HIS A 124 -9.65 15.76 -1.03
C HIS A 124 -10.06 16.09 0.41
N GLU A 125 -11.20 16.78 0.56
CA GLU A 125 -11.85 17.01 1.84
C GLU A 125 -11.02 17.85 2.86
N SER A 126 -11.31 17.72 4.13
CA SER A 126 -10.64 18.42 5.22
C SER A 126 -10.19 17.43 6.31
N ILE A 127 -9.31 17.89 7.20
CA ILE A 127 -8.87 17.07 8.35
C ILE A 127 -10.07 16.59 9.19
N ALA A 128 -11.12 17.41 9.29
CA ALA A 128 -12.30 17.07 10.09
C ALA A 128 -13.08 15.86 9.56
N THR A 129 -12.97 15.53 8.26
CA THR A 129 -13.67 14.40 7.64
C THR A 129 -12.84 13.12 7.56
N ILE A 130 -11.59 13.16 8.00
CA ILE A 130 -10.68 12.00 7.98
C ILE A 130 -11.31 10.78 8.68
N PRO A 131 -11.87 10.88 9.90
CA PRO A 131 -12.46 9.74 10.59
C PRO A 131 -13.55 9.07 9.76
N ASP A 132 -14.50 9.84 9.25
CA ASP A 132 -15.63 9.32 8.48
C ASP A 132 -15.17 8.66 7.17
N PHE A 133 -14.19 9.25 6.50
CA PHE A 133 -13.61 8.68 5.27
C PHE A 133 -12.92 7.34 5.55
N LEU A 134 -12.08 7.27 6.58
CA LEU A 134 -11.38 6.05 6.95
C LEU A 134 -12.35 4.95 7.40
N ASP A 135 -13.34 5.27 8.21
CA ASP A 135 -14.37 4.32 8.61
C ASP A 135 -15.13 3.78 7.41
N LYS A 136 -15.49 4.63 6.45
CA LYS A 136 -16.16 4.23 5.21
C LYS A 136 -15.26 3.32 4.37
N ALA A 137 -13.98 3.67 4.18
CA ALA A 137 -13.05 2.87 3.39
C ALA A 137 -12.82 1.48 4.02
N VAL A 138 -12.66 1.41 5.34
CA VAL A 138 -12.49 0.15 6.07
C VAL A 138 -13.76 -0.69 6.05
N SER A 139 -14.93 -0.09 6.31
CA SER A 139 -16.22 -0.80 6.29
C SER A 139 -16.55 -1.34 4.90
N GLN A 140 -16.14 -0.65 3.84
CA GLN A 140 -16.31 -1.14 2.48
C GLN A 140 -15.57 -2.48 2.26
N GLN A 141 -14.42 -2.68 2.89
CA GLN A 141 -13.70 -3.95 2.77
C GLN A 141 -14.46 -5.11 3.41
N ASP A 142 -15.14 -4.86 4.51
CA ASP A 142 -15.98 -5.85 5.17
C ASP A 142 -17.20 -6.19 4.29
N LEU A 143 -17.85 -5.19 3.69
CA LEU A 143 -18.97 -5.37 2.75
C LEU A 143 -18.54 -6.10 1.46
N ALA A 144 -17.31 -5.89 1.00
CA ALA A 144 -16.76 -6.58 -0.16
C ALA A 144 -16.31 -8.03 0.12
N GLY A 145 -16.51 -8.52 1.34
CA GLY A 145 -16.15 -9.89 1.73
C GLY A 145 -14.75 -10.05 2.28
N HIS A 146 -14.05 -8.95 2.58
CA HIS A 146 -12.67 -8.95 3.09
C HIS A 146 -12.60 -8.83 4.63
N ALA A 147 -13.69 -9.08 5.35
CA ALA A 147 -13.80 -8.88 6.80
C ALA A 147 -12.74 -9.62 7.64
N LEU A 148 -12.25 -10.75 7.15
CA LEU A 148 -11.21 -11.55 7.83
C LEU A 148 -9.79 -11.20 7.41
N LYS A 149 -9.59 -10.36 6.40
CA LYS A 149 -8.25 -9.97 5.97
C LYS A 149 -7.70 -8.83 6.84
N PRO A 150 -6.40 -8.86 7.21
CA PRO A 150 -5.74 -7.71 7.78
C PRO A 150 -5.83 -6.51 6.84
N ILE A 151 -5.95 -5.30 7.39
CA ILE A 151 -5.90 -4.05 6.62
C ILE A 151 -4.67 -3.26 7.02
N ILE A 152 -3.91 -2.81 6.03
CA ILE A 152 -2.82 -1.85 6.17
C ILE A 152 -3.20 -0.59 5.39
N ILE A 153 -3.05 0.58 6.00
CA ILE A 153 -3.03 1.83 5.25
C ILE A 153 -1.59 2.00 4.74
N SER A 154 -1.39 1.64 3.48
CA SER A 154 -0.05 1.56 2.87
C SER A 154 0.54 2.91 2.48
N GLU A 155 -0.31 3.92 2.32
CA GLU A 155 0.10 5.32 2.20
C GLU A 155 -0.97 6.24 2.77
N ILE A 156 -0.55 7.16 3.61
CA ILE A 156 -1.35 8.28 4.09
C ILE A 156 -0.42 9.36 4.60
N GLY A 157 -0.75 10.64 4.33
CA GLY A 157 0.06 11.74 4.84
C GLY A 157 -0.26 13.05 4.16
N ALA A 158 0.48 14.06 4.57
CA ALA A 158 0.48 15.39 4.00
C ALA A 158 1.92 15.88 3.90
N GLU A 159 2.27 16.55 2.82
CA GLU A 159 3.58 17.18 2.70
C GLU A 159 3.67 18.46 3.54
N ALA A 160 4.89 18.80 3.94
CA ALA A 160 5.19 20.09 4.57
C ALA A 160 6.49 20.66 4.01
N ILE A 161 6.55 21.98 3.88
CA ILE A 161 7.78 22.69 3.58
C ILE A 161 8.52 22.90 4.89
N TYR A 162 9.73 22.37 5.00
CA TYR A 162 10.56 22.44 6.20
C TYR A 162 10.68 23.88 6.72
N GLY A 163 10.32 24.09 8.00
CA GLY A 163 10.34 25.38 8.68
C GLY A 163 9.17 26.31 8.34
N TRP A 164 8.28 25.94 7.43
CA TRP A 164 7.12 26.78 7.14
C TRP A 164 6.02 26.57 8.19
N ARG A 165 5.73 27.67 8.91
CA ARG A 165 4.68 27.75 9.93
C ARG A 165 3.88 29.04 9.75
N ASP A 166 2.58 28.98 9.92
CA ASP A 166 1.71 30.14 9.90
C ASP A 166 0.56 30.05 10.91
N TRP A 167 -0.16 31.17 11.09
CA TRP A 167 -1.26 31.26 12.04
C TRP A 167 -2.52 30.50 11.59
N ASN A 168 -2.71 30.32 10.28
CA ASN A 168 -3.87 29.64 9.73
C ASN A 168 -3.66 28.13 9.69
N GLU A 169 -2.42 27.67 9.87
CA GLU A 169 -2.04 26.26 9.73
C GLU A 169 -2.50 25.68 8.39
N ASP A 170 -2.25 26.43 7.30
CA ASP A 170 -2.66 26.05 5.95
C ASP A 170 -1.87 24.83 5.45
N ARG A 171 -2.36 24.19 4.39
CA ARG A 171 -1.64 23.09 3.71
C ARG A 171 -0.20 23.53 3.41
N TRP A 172 0.73 22.58 3.41
CA TRP A 172 2.18 22.76 3.30
C TRP A 172 2.89 23.26 4.55
N THR A 173 2.17 23.63 5.60
CA THR A 173 2.78 23.96 6.90
C THR A 173 3.06 22.71 7.72
N GLU A 174 4.11 22.77 8.57
CA GLU A 174 4.41 21.69 9.52
C GLU A 174 3.26 21.45 10.50
N GLN A 175 2.50 22.51 10.87
CA GLN A 175 1.34 22.37 11.74
C GLN A 175 0.21 21.59 11.05
N TYR A 176 -0.07 21.87 9.78
CA TYR A 176 -1.08 21.12 9.03
C TYR A 176 -0.72 19.62 8.96
N GLN A 177 0.53 19.32 8.61
CA GLN A 177 1.03 17.95 8.56
C GLN A 177 0.86 17.25 9.92
N ALA A 178 1.32 17.88 11.01
CA ALA A 178 1.22 17.33 12.36
C ALA A 178 -0.24 17.08 12.78
N ARG A 179 -1.16 18.00 12.51
CA ARG A 179 -2.59 17.86 12.82
C ARG A 179 -3.23 16.72 12.01
N MET A 180 -2.91 16.65 10.74
CA MET A 180 -3.43 15.58 9.86
C MET A 180 -2.96 14.22 10.37
N LEU A 181 -1.67 14.06 10.66
CA LEU A 181 -1.13 12.82 11.18
C LEU A 181 -1.69 12.44 12.55
N ASP A 182 -1.85 13.42 13.46
CA ASP A 182 -2.48 13.18 14.77
C ASP A 182 -3.91 12.67 14.61
N ALA A 183 -4.70 13.29 13.73
CA ALA A 183 -6.08 12.85 13.45
C ALA A 183 -6.14 11.41 12.94
N VAL A 184 -5.27 11.06 11.98
CA VAL A 184 -5.19 9.70 11.41
C VAL A 184 -4.78 8.68 12.47
N ILE A 185 -3.68 8.94 13.19
CA ILE A 185 -3.12 7.99 14.15
C ILE A 185 -4.10 7.76 15.31
N ARG A 186 -4.70 8.81 15.85
CA ARG A 186 -5.71 8.68 16.92
C ARG A 186 -6.88 7.84 16.45
N HIS A 187 -7.45 8.16 15.29
CA HIS A 187 -8.62 7.45 14.79
C HIS A 187 -8.32 5.96 14.56
N LEU A 188 -7.21 5.63 13.92
CA LEU A 188 -6.90 4.24 13.55
C LEU A 188 -6.43 3.36 14.72
N PHE A 189 -5.65 3.92 15.67
CA PHE A 189 -4.98 3.13 16.69
C PHE A 189 -5.44 3.40 18.13
N VAL A 190 -6.15 4.50 18.39
CA VAL A 190 -6.71 4.79 19.71
C VAL A 190 -8.20 4.53 19.74
N ASP A 191 -8.94 5.02 18.74
CA ASP A 191 -10.41 4.93 18.73
C ASP A 191 -10.91 3.66 18.03
N ARG A 192 -10.13 3.11 17.08
CA ARG A 192 -10.46 1.93 16.27
C ARG A 192 -9.29 0.95 16.23
N HIS A 193 -9.58 -0.35 16.04
CA HIS A 193 -8.57 -1.41 16.02
C HIS A 193 -8.67 -2.35 14.82
N ARG A 194 -9.32 -1.92 13.73
CA ARG A 194 -9.52 -2.77 12.53
C ARG A 194 -8.30 -2.76 11.60
N VAL A 195 -7.50 -1.70 11.63
CA VAL A 195 -6.28 -1.54 10.84
C VAL A 195 -5.09 -2.05 11.65
N CYS A 196 -4.25 -2.88 11.05
CA CYS A 196 -3.10 -3.50 11.71
C CYS A 196 -1.75 -2.85 11.38
N GLY A 197 -1.72 -1.91 10.42
CA GLY A 197 -0.50 -1.23 10.02
C GLY A 197 -0.76 0.09 9.32
N LEU A 198 0.22 0.98 9.39
CA LEU A 198 0.20 2.31 8.79
C LEU A 198 1.59 2.63 8.24
N ALA A 199 1.67 3.08 6.98
CA ALA A 199 2.86 3.68 6.42
C ALA A 199 2.59 5.14 6.06
N LEU A 200 3.44 6.04 6.56
CA LEU A 200 3.35 7.46 6.27
C LEU A 200 4.04 7.75 4.94
N TRP A 201 3.38 8.54 4.10
CA TRP A 201 3.94 9.08 2.88
C TRP A 201 3.94 10.61 2.99
N LEU A 202 5.14 11.19 3.04
CA LEU A 202 5.36 12.61 3.35
C LEU A 202 6.16 13.29 2.26
#